data_44ee569dc57d198e697ead0eb742bc1e
#
_entry.id   44ee569dc57d198e697ead0eb742bc1e
#
_cell.length_a   1.000
_cell.length_b   1.000
_cell.length_c   1.000
_cell.angle_alpha   90.00
_cell.angle_beta   90.00
_cell.angle_gamma   90.00
#
_symmetry.space_group_name_H-M   'P 1'
#
loop_
_entity.id
_entity.type
_entity.pdbx_description
1 polymer ?
#
loop_
_entity_poly.entity_id
_entity_poly.type
_entity_poly.pdbx_seq_one_letter_code
_entity_poly.pdbx_strand_id
1 'polypeptide(L)'
;MAARRSRTYRLRLSCEGTARFIDCHHRLARLTGSLIPYGATLFVAMLLTQGADPAEIAAEISLAAARRSRSDREHFVGASDELSSIEAAVGELVEPSDLLSGRPSQAAIFIAGIAIMASSEDKAIMAAFDRMTRLVAQV
;
A
#
# COMPACT_ATOMS: atom_id res chain seq x y z
N MET A 1 -27.66 -4.35 9.44
CA MET A 1 -26.34 -3.70 9.38
C MET A 1 -25.37 -4.58 8.62
N ALA A 2 -24.79 -4.05 7.55
CA ALA A 2 -23.85 -4.84 6.76
C ALA A 2 -22.57 -5.12 7.59
N ALA A 3 -22.18 -6.38 7.66
CA ALA A 3 -20.94 -6.74 8.34
C ALA A 3 -19.74 -6.17 7.54
N ARG A 4 -18.73 -5.68 8.26
CA ARG A 4 -17.49 -5.26 7.64
C ARG A 4 -16.87 -6.47 6.94
N ARG A 5 -16.60 -6.31 5.64
CA ARG A 5 -15.98 -7.38 4.87
C ARG A 5 -14.46 -7.23 4.92
N SER A 6 -13.80 -8.32 5.24
CA SER A 6 -12.35 -8.42 5.14
C SER A 6 -11.98 -9.33 3.98
N ARG A 7 -10.80 -9.12 3.47
CA ARG A 7 -10.27 -9.84 2.32
C ARG A 7 -8.80 -10.12 2.56
N THR A 8 -8.31 -11.20 2.00
CA THR A 8 -6.88 -11.52 2.05
C THR A 8 -6.20 -11.00 0.78
N TYR A 9 -5.14 -10.25 0.97
CA TYR A 9 -4.33 -9.70 -0.11
C TYR A 9 -2.99 -10.40 -0.16
N ARG A 10 -2.51 -10.66 -1.37
CA ARG A 10 -1.22 -11.29 -1.58
C ARG A 10 -0.14 -10.22 -1.78
N LEU A 11 0.91 -10.31 -0.98
CA LEU A 11 2.11 -9.50 -1.12
C LEU A 11 3.27 -10.39 -1.47
N ARG A 12 3.95 -10.11 -2.58
CA ARG A 12 5.16 -10.81 -2.93
C ARG A 12 6.34 -9.87 -2.72
N LEU A 13 7.16 -10.17 -1.72
CA LEU A 13 8.20 -9.27 -1.24
C LEU A 13 9.57 -9.95 -1.27
N SER A 14 10.58 -9.17 -1.66
CA SER A 14 11.98 -9.52 -1.44
C SER A 14 12.32 -9.39 0.06
N CYS A 15 13.51 -9.85 0.46
CA CYS A 15 13.97 -9.62 1.83
C CYS A 15 14.00 -8.13 2.17
N GLU A 16 14.46 -7.31 1.23
CA GLU A 16 14.51 -5.85 1.40
C GLU A 16 13.10 -5.26 1.49
N GLY A 17 12.18 -5.71 0.64
CA GLY A 17 10.78 -5.27 0.66
C GLY A 17 10.07 -5.65 1.95
N THR A 18 10.35 -6.84 2.47
CA THR A 18 9.80 -7.30 3.74
C THR A 18 10.29 -6.42 4.89
N ALA A 19 11.60 -6.14 4.94
CA ALA A 19 12.16 -5.26 5.96
C ALA A 19 11.55 -3.86 5.90
N ARG A 20 11.38 -3.33 4.70
CA ARG A 20 10.75 -2.01 4.50
C ARG A 20 9.30 -1.99 4.99
N PHE A 21 8.55 -3.04 4.71
CA PHE A 21 7.17 -3.17 5.19
C PHE A 21 7.11 -3.21 6.72
N ILE A 22 7.99 -4.00 7.32
CA ILE A 22 8.06 -4.10 8.79
C ILE A 22 8.42 -2.74 9.40
N ASP A 23 9.36 -2.02 8.81
CA ASP A 23 9.73 -0.67 9.29
C ASP A 23 8.54 0.29 9.22
N CYS A 24 7.80 0.28 8.12
CA CYS A 24 6.59 1.09 7.97
C CYS A 24 5.54 0.70 9.01
N HIS A 25 5.37 -0.59 9.24
CA HIS A 25 4.42 -1.09 10.23
C HIS A 25 4.78 -0.66 11.65
N HIS A 26 6.04 -0.80 12.04
CA HIS A 26 6.52 -0.36 13.35
C HIS A 26 6.34 1.15 13.52
N ARG A 27 6.66 1.92 12.50
CA ARG A 27 6.51 3.37 12.53
C ARG A 27 5.05 3.76 12.76
N LEU A 28 4.13 3.14 12.03
CA LEU A 28 2.70 3.42 12.18
C LEU A 28 2.21 3.02 13.57
N ALA A 29 2.64 1.87 14.07
CA ALA A 29 2.27 1.41 15.41
C ALA A 29 2.75 2.38 16.49
N ARG A 30 3.97 2.89 16.36
CA ARG A 30 4.50 3.89 17.32
C ARG A 30 3.73 5.21 17.24
N LEU A 31 3.43 5.67 16.03
CA LEU A 31 2.70 6.92 15.84
C LEU A 31 1.28 6.86 16.41
N THR A 32 0.62 5.72 16.27
CA THR A 32 -0.74 5.53 16.77
C THR A 32 -0.79 5.09 18.23
N GLY A 33 0.32 4.57 18.75
CA GLY A 33 0.39 4.03 20.10
C GLY A 33 -0.46 2.78 20.29
N SER A 34 -0.71 2.00 19.24
CA SER A 34 -1.57 0.83 19.31
C SER A 34 -1.02 -0.34 18.52
N LEU A 35 -1.52 -1.53 18.83
CA LEU A 35 -1.21 -2.75 18.09
C LEU A 35 -2.15 -2.80 16.89
N ILE A 36 -1.62 -2.44 15.74
CA ILE A 36 -2.38 -2.40 14.50
C ILE A 36 -2.14 -3.68 13.69
N PRO A 37 -3.12 -4.15 12.92
CA PRO A 37 -2.90 -5.27 12.01
C PRO A 37 -2.05 -4.84 10.80
N TYR A 38 -1.36 -5.79 10.17
CA TYR A 38 -0.57 -5.52 8.96
C TYR A 38 -1.41 -4.91 7.84
N GLY A 39 -2.68 -5.31 7.76
CA GLY A 39 -3.59 -4.76 6.76
C GLY A 39 -3.82 -3.27 6.90
N ALA A 40 -3.78 -2.73 8.12
CA ALA A 40 -3.88 -1.29 8.34
C ALA A 40 -2.69 -0.55 7.74
N THR A 41 -1.49 -1.11 7.89
CA THR A 41 -0.27 -0.54 7.30
C THR A 41 -0.37 -0.50 5.77
N LEU A 42 -0.81 -1.59 5.17
CA LEU A 42 -0.99 -1.65 3.72
C LEU A 42 -2.05 -0.64 3.25
N PHE A 43 -3.14 -0.52 3.99
CA PHE A 43 -4.21 0.43 3.67
C PHE A 43 -3.71 1.88 3.71
N VAL A 44 -2.97 2.24 4.76
CA VAL A 44 -2.37 3.57 4.90
C VAL A 44 -1.39 3.85 3.75
N ALA A 45 -0.56 2.86 3.41
CA ALA A 45 0.37 2.98 2.28
C ALA A 45 -0.38 3.30 0.98
N MET A 46 -1.51 2.65 0.74
CA MET A 46 -2.30 2.88 -0.46
C MET A 46 -3.01 4.24 -0.47
N LEU A 47 -3.47 4.72 0.67
CA LEU A 47 -4.04 6.06 0.77
C LEU A 47 -2.99 7.14 0.49
N LEU A 48 -1.78 6.97 1.01
CA LEU A 48 -0.67 7.87 0.72
C LEU A 48 -0.33 7.87 -0.77
N THR A 49 -0.33 6.70 -1.38
CA THR A 49 -0.03 6.53 -2.80
C THR A 49 -1.09 7.21 -3.66
N GLN A 50 -2.35 7.09 -3.30
CA GLN A 50 -3.44 7.72 -4.02
C GLN A 50 -3.30 9.25 -4.08
N GLY A 51 -2.69 9.86 -3.06
CA GLY A 51 -2.45 11.29 -3.00
C GLY A 51 -1.10 11.73 -3.54
N ALA A 52 -0.26 10.82 -4.00
CA ALA A 52 1.07 11.13 -4.52
C ALA A 52 1.02 11.55 -6.00
N ASP A 53 2.10 12.14 -6.49
CA ASP A 53 2.24 12.50 -7.89
C ASP A 53 2.20 11.23 -8.75
N PRO A 54 1.34 11.15 -9.77
CA PRO A 54 1.28 9.98 -10.66
C PRO A 54 2.62 9.58 -11.28
N ALA A 55 3.47 10.55 -11.59
CA ALA A 55 4.81 10.25 -12.14
C ALA A 55 5.69 9.55 -11.12
N GLU A 56 5.61 9.95 -9.85
CA GLU A 56 6.33 9.30 -8.75
C GLU A 56 5.83 7.88 -8.54
N ILE A 57 4.52 7.70 -8.55
CA ILE A 57 3.90 6.38 -8.42
C ILE A 57 4.36 5.46 -9.54
N ALA A 58 4.31 5.94 -10.78
CA ALA A 58 4.72 5.17 -11.95
C ALA A 58 6.19 4.77 -11.88
N ALA A 59 7.06 5.67 -11.43
CA ALA A 59 8.49 5.38 -11.25
C ALA A 59 8.70 4.27 -10.22
N GLU A 60 8.00 4.31 -9.10
CA GLU A 60 8.10 3.28 -8.06
C GLU A 60 7.56 1.92 -8.55
N ILE A 61 6.47 1.93 -9.32
CA ILE A 61 5.92 0.70 -9.91
C ILE A 61 6.92 0.08 -10.88
N SER A 62 7.58 0.90 -11.70
CA SER A 62 8.61 0.43 -12.64
C SER A 62 9.78 -0.20 -11.91
N LEU A 63 10.23 0.43 -10.81
CA LEU A 63 11.31 -0.12 -9.99
C LEU A 63 10.89 -1.46 -9.36
N ALA A 64 9.67 -1.54 -8.84
CA ALA A 64 9.15 -2.77 -8.24
C ALA A 64 9.13 -3.91 -9.26
N ALA A 65 8.67 -3.64 -10.48
CA ALA A 65 8.62 -4.63 -11.54
C ALA A 65 10.00 -5.10 -11.96
N ALA A 66 10.98 -4.17 -12.04
CA ALA A 66 12.35 -4.48 -12.43
C ALA A 66 13.11 -5.29 -11.36
N ARG A 67 12.70 -5.19 -10.09
CA ARG A 67 13.37 -5.86 -8.97
C ARG A 67 12.77 -7.22 -8.60
N ARG A 68 11.82 -7.72 -9.39
CA ARG A 68 11.22 -9.02 -9.12
C ARG A 68 12.28 -10.12 -9.20
N SER A 69 12.23 -11.05 -8.25
CA SER A 69 13.18 -12.15 -8.14
C SER A 69 12.45 -13.44 -7.77
N ARG A 70 13.05 -14.58 -8.13
CA ARG A 70 12.56 -15.89 -7.71
C ARG A 70 12.65 -16.11 -6.21
N SER A 71 13.54 -15.38 -5.53
CA SER A 71 13.68 -15.44 -4.08
C SER A 71 12.60 -14.66 -3.33
N ASP A 72 11.76 -13.91 -4.03
CA ASP A 72 10.64 -13.19 -3.41
C ASP A 72 9.66 -14.18 -2.80
N ARG A 73 9.19 -13.86 -1.60
CA ARG A 73 8.24 -14.70 -0.86
C ARG A 73 6.86 -14.10 -0.87
N GLU A 74 5.87 -14.97 -0.92
CA GLU A 74 4.47 -14.58 -0.81
C GLU A 74 4.07 -14.46 0.65
N HIS A 75 3.36 -13.37 0.95
CA HIS A 75 2.75 -13.11 2.25
C HIS A 75 1.27 -12.81 2.04
N PHE A 76 0.45 -13.21 2.99
CA PHE A 76 -0.98 -12.97 2.93
C PHE A 76 -1.37 -12.02 4.05
N VAL A 77 -2.02 -10.92 3.68
CA VAL A 77 -2.38 -9.85 4.61
C VAL A 77 -3.89 -9.65 4.57
N GLY A 78 -4.52 -9.77 5.72
CA GLY A 78 -5.95 -9.48 5.85
C GLY A 78 -6.20 -7.99 6.00
N ALA A 79 -7.12 -7.45 5.23
CA ALA A 79 -7.50 -6.05 5.30
C ALA A 79 -8.95 -5.88 4.84
N SER A 80 -9.50 -4.67 5.04
CA SER A 80 -10.82 -4.33 4.53
C SER A 80 -10.88 -4.51 3.01
N ASP A 81 -12.01 -4.95 2.47
CA ASP A 81 -12.18 -5.10 1.03
C ASP A 81 -12.19 -3.75 0.30
N GLU A 82 -12.38 -2.64 1.01
CA GLU A 82 -12.25 -1.29 0.46
C GLU A 82 -10.85 -1.01 -0.08
N LEU A 83 -9.84 -1.72 0.43
CA LEU A 83 -8.47 -1.59 -0.06
C LEU A 83 -8.37 -1.90 -1.55
N SER A 84 -9.15 -2.85 -2.05
CA SER A 84 -9.14 -3.20 -3.48
C SER A 84 -9.62 -2.04 -4.36
N SER A 85 -10.59 -1.25 -3.88
CA SER A 85 -11.06 -0.06 -4.61
C SER A 85 -10.00 1.03 -4.67
N ILE A 86 -9.26 1.21 -3.59
CA ILE A 86 -8.17 2.19 -3.52
C ILE A 86 -7.02 1.77 -4.43
N GLU A 87 -6.66 0.50 -4.39
CA GLU A 87 -5.62 -0.06 -5.27
C GLU A 87 -6.00 0.12 -6.75
N ALA A 88 -7.24 -0.17 -7.11
CA ALA A 88 -7.72 0.02 -8.46
C ALA A 88 -7.66 1.49 -8.89
N ALA A 89 -8.02 2.41 -7.99
CA ALA A 89 -7.94 3.86 -8.25
C ALA A 89 -6.49 4.31 -8.50
N VAL A 90 -5.54 3.77 -7.74
CA VAL A 90 -4.11 4.05 -7.95
C VAL A 90 -3.68 3.55 -9.33
N GLY A 91 -4.10 2.35 -9.72
CA GLY A 91 -3.81 1.80 -11.05
C GLY A 91 -4.32 2.71 -12.17
N GLU A 92 -5.51 3.27 -12.01
CA GLU A 92 -6.10 4.19 -12.99
C GLU A 92 -5.32 5.51 -13.08
N LEU A 93 -4.79 5.99 -11.97
CA LEU A 93 -3.99 7.23 -11.95
C LEU A 93 -2.73 7.12 -12.81
N VAL A 94 -2.12 5.95 -12.88
CA VAL A 94 -0.83 5.74 -13.55
C VAL A 94 -0.97 5.12 -14.93
N GLU A 95 -2.14 4.59 -15.28
CA GLU A 95 -2.37 3.92 -16.55
C GLU A 95 -1.97 4.78 -17.77
N PRO A 96 -2.24 6.11 -17.78
CA PRO A 96 -1.82 6.95 -18.89
C PRO A 96 -0.32 7.27 -18.93
N SER A 97 0.48 6.81 -17.95
CA SER A 97 1.90 7.16 -17.87
C SER A 97 2.71 6.46 -18.95
N ASP A 98 3.59 7.23 -19.63
CA ASP A 98 4.54 6.68 -20.59
C ASP A 98 5.61 5.81 -19.94
N LEU A 99 5.75 5.87 -18.61
CA LEU A 99 6.72 5.06 -17.86
C LEU A 99 6.29 3.61 -17.74
N LEU A 100 5.01 3.30 -18.01
CA LEU A 100 4.46 1.96 -17.85
C LEU A 100 4.08 1.36 -19.19
N SER A 101 4.39 0.09 -19.37
CA SER A 101 4.00 -0.68 -20.54
C SER A 101 2.72 -1.48 -20.23
N GLY A 102 1.59 -0.78 -20.09
CA GLY A 102 0.31 -1.38 -19.78
C GLY A 102 -0.08 -1.25 -18.31
N ARG A 103 -1.16 -1.92 -17.93
CA ARG A 103 -1.70 -1.85 -16.57
C ARG A 103 -0.76 -2.54 -15.58
N PRO A 104 -0.38 -1.86 -14.48
CA PRO A 104 0.49 -2.48 -13.48
C PRO A 104 -0.22 -3.60 -12.71
N SER A 105 0.56 -4.57 -12.26
CA SER A 105 0.04 -5.64 -11.41
C SER A 105 -0.27 -5.11 -10.01
N GLN A 106 -1.21 -5.74 -9.32
CA GLN A 106 -1.54 -5.42 -7.94
C GLN A 106 -0.30 -5.51 -7.04
N ALA A 107 0.53 -6.55 -7.24
CA ALA A 107 1.76 -6.72 -6.45
C ALA A 107 2.70 -5.53 -6.61
N ALA A 108 2.90 -5.03 -7.83
CA ALA A 108 3.77 -3.89 -8.09
C ALA A 108 3.21 -2.61 -7.46
N ILE A 109 1.89 -2.42 -7.51
CA ILE A 109 1.22 -1.27 -6.88
C ILE A 109 1.43 -1.29 -5.37
N PHE A 110 1.26 -2.44 -4.71
CA PHE A 110 1.46 -2.55 -3.27
C PHE A 110 2.91 -2.26 -2.87
N ILE A 111 3.88 -2.79 -3.62
CA ILE A 111 5.31 -2.54 -3.36
C ILE A 111 5.63 -1.05 -3.52
N ALA A 112 5.10 -0.42 -4.56
CA ALA A 112 5.26 1.01 -4.76
C ALA A 112 4.66 1.82 -3.61
N GLY A 113 3.49 1.41 -3.12
CA GLY A 113 2.83 2.05 -1.98
C GLY A 113 3.66 1.98 -0.71
N ILE A 114 4.28 0.85 -0.44
CA ILE A 114 5.16 0.69 0.72
C ILE A 114 6.36 1.62 0.60
N ALA A 115 6.95 1.75 -0.60
CA ALA A 115 8.06 2.66 -0.84
C ALA A 115 7.67 4.12 -0.63
N ILE A 116 6.49 4.51 -1.08
CA ILE A 116 5.95 5.86 -0.90
C ILE A 116 5.71 6.14 0.59
N MET A 117 5.14 5.19 1.32
CA MET A 117 4.96 5.33 2.76
C MET A 117 6.29 5.50 3.48
N ALA A 118 7.31 4.72 3.10
CA ALA A 118 8.63 4.79 3.71
C ALA A 118 9.26 6.18 3.57
N SER A 119 8.96 6.90 2.50
CA SER A 119 9.47 8.26 2.26
C SER A 119 8.52 9.36 2.73
N SER A 120 7.35 9.01 3.25
CA SER A 120 6.36 9.99 3.73
C SER A 120 6.70 10.51 5.11
N GLU A 121 6.26 11.74 5.41
CA GLU A 121 6.41 12.33 6.73
C GLU A 121 5.38 11.77 7.72
N ASP A 122 5.71 11.79 9.00
CA ASP A 122 4.84 11.31 10.07
C ASP A 122 3.45 11.95 10.03
N LYS A 123 3.41 13.26 9.77
CA LYS A 123 2.15 14.00 9.69
C LYS A 123 1.25 13.45 8.56
N ALA A 124 1.83 13.17 7.41
CA ALA A 124 1.09 12.60 6.28
C ALA A 124 0.59 11.18 6.59
N ILE A 125 1.42 10.39 7.24
CA ILE A 125 1.06 9.03 7.66
C ILE A 125 -0.13 9.06 8.64
N MET A 126 -0.09 9.95 9.62
CA MET A 126 -1.18 10.09 10.59
C MET A 126 -2.47 10.58 9.96
N ALA A 127 -2.39 11.50 9.02
CA ALA A 127 -3.56 11.97 8.28
C ALA A 127 -4.19 10.84 7.46
N ALA A 128 -3.36 10.02 6.82
CA ALA A 128 -3.83 8.84 6.08
C ALA A 128 -4.46 7.80 7.01
N PHE A 129 -3.87 7.58 8.18
CA PHE A 129 -4.42 6.66 9.17
C PHE A 129 -5.81 7.14 9.67
N ASP A 130 -5.96 8.43 9.96
CA ASP A 130 -7.24 8.99 10.37
C ASP A 130 -8.28 8.83 9.27
N ARG A 131 -7.89 9.04 8.02
CA ARG A 131 -8.77 8.85 6.87
C ARG A 131 -9.20 7.39 6.74
N MET A 132 -8.26 6.45 6.89
CA MET A 132 -8.57 5.02 6.88
C MET A 132 -9.59 4.67 7.96
N THR A 133 -9.40 5.18 9.17
CA THR A 133 -10.29 4.91 10.29
C THR A 133 -11.72 5.36 9.97
N ARG A 134 -11.87 6.53 9.35
CA ARG A 134 -13.18 7.01 8.93
C ARG A 134 -13.80 6.17 7.82
N LEU A 135 -13.00 5.76 6.83
CA LEU A 135 -13.48 4.94 5.72
C LEU A 135 -13.93 3.56 6.20
N VAL A 136 -13.16 2.94 7.09
CA VAL A 136 -13.46 1.60 7.59
C VAL A 136 -14.63 1.63 8.58
N ALA A 137 -14.86 2.74 9.26
CA ALA A 137 -15.98 2.90 10.19
C ALA A 137 -17.31 3.14 9.49
N GLN A 138 -17.31 3.52 8.21
CA GLN A 138 -18.52 3.76 7.41
C GLN A 138 -19.05 2.43 6.88
N VAL A 139 -19.72 1.71 7.73
CA VAL A 139 -20.32 0.42 7.37
C VAL A 139 -21.83 0.47 7.59
#